data_74217255a854be6d510a1a4b47dcc7a4
#
_entry.id   74217255a854be6d510a1a4b47dcc7a4
#
_cell.length_a   1.000
_cell.length_b   1.000
_cell.length_c   1.000
_cell.angle_alpha   90.00
_cell.angle_beta   90.00
_cell.angle_gamma   90.00
#
_symmetry.space_group_name_H-M   'P 1'
#
loop_
_entity.id
_entity.type
_entity.pdbx_description
1 polymer ?
#
loop_
_entity_poly.entity_id
_entity_poly.type
_entity_poly.pdbx_seq_one_letter_code
_entity_poly.pdbx_strand_id
1 'polypeptide(L)'
;MNAILLGPQRRPTVGAVVRSRFPDGPFATITAGWQEREADDGELRALLGDRDVNLGLYRRWLDVQDSDPEYAADERRLQRTLAELQDIYLLRLDYALQAVYALQSHSGQDWLLVGGVTEAIATVRELDAAHLHRVNEARGEFFRRWRPHDRPTIAGHRAAVAAALADSAGLIVAGGHVGVLADGLHLFNVAAALRSRAPGWPVIAWSAGAMALADRIVLFHDRSPQGPGHPEIYGSGLSVLRDAVLLPHARARLLLHDTPRMAVFARRFAPARCILLDNGTRLDQGSDGTWPPGTRVLAEDGHVTALEAA
;
A
#
# COMPACT_ATOMS: atom_id res chain seq x y z
N MET A 1 -2.76 -16.93 -1.14
CA MET A 1 -2.54 -16.21 -2.40
C MET A 1 -1.06 -16.22 -2.72
N ASN A 2 -0.69 -16.08 -3.99
CA ASN A 2 0.73 -15.97 -4.40
C ASN A 2 0.96 -14.53 -4.89
N ALA A 3 1.68 -13.72 -4.12
CA ALA A 3 1.94 -12.33 -4.48
C ALA A 3 3.25 -12.21 -5.27
N ILE A 4 3.19 -11.56 -6.42
CA ILE A 4 4.33 -11.22 -7.26
C ILE A 4 4.47 -9.70 -7.26
N LEU A 5 5.51 -9.21 -6.62
CA LEU A 5 5.78 -7.77 -6.54
C LEU A 5 6.83 -7.37 -7.56
N LEU A 6 6.51 -6.33 -8.30
CA LEU A 6 7.39 -5.79 -9.31
C LEU A 6 7.86 -4.38 -8.91
N GLY A 7 9.07 -4.06 -9.28
CA GLY A 7 9.54 -2.69 -9.25
C GLY A 7 8.76 -1.80 -10.22
N PRO A 8 9.09 -0.49 -10.27
CA PRO A 8 8.42 0.46 -11.17
C PRO A 8 8.42 0.02 -12.64
N GLN A 9 7.28 0.16 -13.32
CA GLN A 9 7.04 -0.36 -14.67
C GLN A 9 7.30 0.68 -15.79
N ARG A 10 8.24 1.62 -15.58
CA ARG A 10 8.71 2.51 -16.69
C ARG A 10 9.34 1.74 -17.84
N ARG A 11 9.94 0.59 -17.54
CA ARG A 11 10.33 -0.47 -18.48
C ARG A 11 9.52 -1.70 -18.11
N PRO A 12 8.41 -1.96 -18.78
CA PRO A 12 7.45 -2.94 -18.33
C PRO A 12 8.01 -4.37 -18.35
N THR A 13 7.88 -5.06 -17.23
CA THR A 13 8.24 -6.48 -17.07
C THR A 13 7.01 -7.34 -16.82
N VAL A 14 5.86 -6.72 -16.52
CA VAL A 14 4.62 -7.42 -16.18
C VAL A 14 4.17 -8.38 -17.28
N GLY A 15 4.26 -7.99 -18.56
CA GLY A 15 3.89 -8.87 -19.68
C GLY A 15 4.74 -10.14 -19.75
N ALA A 16 6.04 -10.04 -19.48
CA ALA A 16 6.93 -11.22 -19.42
C ALA A 16 6.57 -12.14 -18.25
N VAL A 17 6.24 -11.56 -17.09
CA VAL A 17 5.81 -12.33 -15.90
C VAL A 17 4.51 -13.07 -16.19
N VAL A 18 3.51 -12.41 -16.77
CA VAL A 18 2.22 -13.02 -17.10
C VAL A 18 2.40 -14.16 -18.10
N ARG A 19 3.16 -13.93 -19.20
CA ARG A 19 3.39 -14.98 -20.22
C ARG A 19 4.16 -16.18 -19.68
N SER A 20 5.11 -15.98 -18.78
CA SER A 20 5.95 -17.07 -18.26
C SER A 20 5.25 -17.92 -17.18
N ARG A 21 4.35 -17.31 -16.42
CA ARG A 21 3.74 -17.96 -15.25
C ARG A 21 2.28 -18.36 -15.48
N PHE A 22 1.57 -17.62 -16.33
CA PHE A 22 0.12 -17.69 -16.46
C PHE A 22 -0.28 -17.65 -17.95
N PRO A 23 -0.04 -18.75 -18.70
CA PRO A 23 -0.26 -18.75 -20.14
C PRO A 23 -1.75 -18.67 -20.52
N ASP A 24 -2.65 -19.13 -19.65
CA ASP A 24 -4.07 -19.27 -19.95
C ASP A 24 -4.96 -18.37 -19.07
N GLY A 25 -6.08 -17.91 -19.64
CA GLY A 25 -7.15 -17.19 -18.97
C GLY A 25 -7.00 -15.67 -18.92
N PRO A 26 -8.11 -14.95 -18.67
CA PRO A 26 -8.12 -13.50 -18.49
C PRO A 26 -7.56 -13.10 -17.11
N PHE A 27 -6.99 -11.89 -17.03
CA PHE A 27 -6.59 -11.27 -15.78
C PHE A 27 -7.51 -10.09 -15.45
N ALA A 28 -7.96 -10.01 -14.20
CA ALA A 28 -8.52 -8.77 -13.71
C ALA A 28 -7.40 -7.74 -13.54
N THR A 29 -7.63 -6.50 -13.99
CA THR A 29 -6.70 -5.39 -13.79
C THR A 29 -7.36 -4.28 -12.98
N ILE A 30 -6.59 -3.62 -12.11
CA ILE A 30 -6.99 -2.44 -11.35
C ILE A 30 -6.00 -1.33 -11.67
N THR A 31 -6.50 -0.30 -12.34
CA THR A 31 -5.75 0.90 -12.72
C THR A 31 -6.33 2.18 -12.08
N ALA A 32 -7.17 2.03 -11.05
CA ALA A 32 -7.87 3.14 -10.36
C ALA A 32 -6.93 4.25 -9.86
N GLY A 33 -5.69 3.90 -9.51
CA GLY A 33 -4.67 4.88 -9.16
C GLY A 33 -4.28 5.83 -10.30
N TRP A 34 -4.68 5.57 -11.54
CA TRP A 34 -4.48 6.46 -12.71
C TRP A 34 -5.58 7.51 -12.82
N GLN A 35 -6.63 7.41 -12.00
CA GLN A 35 -7.72 8.38 -11.91
C GLN A 35 -8.43 8.55 -13.25
N GLU A 36 -8.57 9.78 -13.76
CA GLU A 36 -9.22 10.10 -15.04
C GLU A 36 -8.63 9.31 -16.23
N ARG A 37 -7.39 8.85 -16.09
CA ARG A 37 -6.70 8.04 -17.10
C ARG A 37 -6.89 6.54 -16.89
N GLU A 38 -7.80 6.11 -16.00
CA GLU A 38 -8.05 4.68 -15.75
C GLU A 38 -8.35 3.89 -17.01
N ALA A 39 -9.05 4.51 -17.99
CA ALA A 39 -9.39 3.92 -19.27
C ALA A 39 -8.25 3.93 -20.30
N ASP A 40 -7.15 4.68 -20.04
CA ASP A 40 -5.98 4.75 -20.93
C ASP A 40 -5.06 3.54 -20.71
N ASP A 41 -5.61 2.35 -20.65
CA ASP A 41 -4.92 1.11 -20.31
C ASP A 41 -4.40 0.32 -21.53
N GLY A 42 -4.48 0.88 -22.72
CA GLY A 42 -4.14 0.21 -23.99
C GLY A 42 -2.72 -0.37 -24.02
N GLU A 43 -1.73 0.34 -23.47
CA GLU A 43 -0.35 -0.19 -23.36
C GLU A 43 -0.29 -1.41 -22.42
N LEU A 44 -0.99 -1.36 -21.29
CA LEU A 44 -1.05 -2.49 -20.35
C LEU A 44 -1.75 -3.69 -21.01
N ARG A 45 -2.87 -3.47 -21.66
CA ARG A 45 -3.62 -4.49 -22.41
C ARG A 45 -2.74 -5.19 -23.44
N ALA A 46 -2.04 -4.42 -24.27
CA ALA A 46 -1.12 -4.96 -25.26
C ALA A 46 -0.02 -5.82 -24.63
N LEU A 47 0.54 -5.40 -23.47
CA LEU A 47 1.53 -6.18 -22.72
C LEU A 47 0.96 -7.50 -22.18
N LEU A 48 -0.33 -7.54 -21.89
CA LEU A 48 -1.06 -8.70 -21.37
C LEU A 48 -1.65 -9.57 -22.51
N GLY A 49 -1.48 -9.15 -23.78
CA GLY A 49 -2.00 -9.85 -24.95
C GLY A 49 -3.52 -9.78 -25.04
N ASP A 50 -4.09 -8.63 -24.70
CA ASP A 50 -5.55 -8.34 -24.68
C ASP A 50 -6.39 -9.33 -23.87
N ARG A 51 -5.77 -9.94 -22.84
CA ARG A 51 -6.40 -10.91 -21.93
C ARG A 51 -6.83 -10.30 -20.60
N ASP A 52 -6.91 -9.00 -20.51
CA ASP A 52 -7.28 -8.31 -19.28
C ASP A 52 -8.75 -7.89 -19.27
N VAL A 53 -9.28 -7.82 -18.07
CA VAL A 53 -10.57 -7.23 -17.73
C VAL A 53 -10.33 -6.14 -16.71
N ASN A 54 -10.32 -4.87 -17.15
CA ASN A 54 -10.17 -3.76 -16.24
C ASN A 54 -11.41 -3.61 -15.35
N LEU A 55 -11.22 -3.68 -14.04
CA LEU A 55 -12.33 -3.56 -13.08
C LEU A 55 -12.92 -2.16 -13.04
N GLY A 56 -12.22 -1.12 -13.51
CA GLY A 56 -12.72 0.23 -13.65
C GLY A 56 -13.21 0.83 -12.33
N LEU A 57 -12.45 0.68 -11.24
CA LEU A 57 -12.92 1.09 -9.90
C LEU A 57 -13.09 2.60 -9.77
N TYR A 58 -12.26 3.40 -10.45
CA TYR A 58 -12.40 4.86 -10.44
C TYR A 58 -13.66 5.31 -11.19
N ARG A 59 -13.93 4.76 -12.37
CA ARG A 59 -15.15 5.05 -13.13
C ARG A 59 -16.42 4.61 -12.38
N ARG A 60 -16.37 3.46 -11.69
CA ARG A 60 -17.46 3.00 -10.84
C ARG A 60 -17.69 3.92 -9.66
N TRP A 61 -16.59 4.46 -9.07
CA TRP A 61 -16.70 5.46 -8.03
C TRP A 61 -17.36 6.76 -8.56
N LEU A 62 -17.00 7.23 -9.77
CA LEU A 62 -17.66 8.38 -10.41
C LEU A 62 -19.16 8.12 -10.60
N ASP A 63 -19.54 6.93 -11.08
CA ASP A 63 -20.96 6.55 -11.23
C ASP A 63 -21.71 6.57 -9.88
N VAL A 64 -21.07 6.14 -8.80
CA VAL A 64 -21.63 6.26 -7.44
C VAL A 64 -21.80 7.72 -7.04
N GLN A 65 -20.82 8.60 -7.33
CA GLN A 65 -20.91 10.02 -7.03
C GLN A 65 -22.09 10.71 -7.76
N ASP A 66 -22.35 10.29 -8.99
CA ASP A 66 -23.41 10.86 -9.83
C ASP A 66 -24.80 10.28 -9.47
N SER A 67 -24.87 8.98 -9.20
CA SER A 67 -26.15 8.28 -8.98
C SER A 67 -26.65 8.33 -7.54
N ASP A 68 -25.80 8.66 -6.56
CA ASP A 68 -26.11 8.67 -5.13
C ASP A 68 -25.59 9.95 -4.45
N PRO A 69 -26.24 11.11 -4.65
CA PRO A 69 -25.76 12.39 -4.13
C PRO A 69 -25.66 12.46 -2.59
N GLU A 70 -26.51 11.73 -1.87
CA GLU A 70 -26.47 11.69 -0.40
C GLU A 70 -25.23 10.96 0.10
N TYR A 71 -24.96 9.78 -0.47
CA TYR A 71 -23.74 9.03 -0.21
C TYR A 71 -22.50 9.86 -0.54
N ALA A 72 -22.47 10.47 -1.73
CA ALA A 72 -21.39 11.32 -2.19
C ALA A 72 -21.12 12.52 -1.25
N ALA A 73 -22.17 13.15 -0.73
CA ALA A 73 -22.04 14.28 0.20
C ALA A 73 -21.38 13.83 1.52
N ASP A 74 -21.79 12.70 2.07
CA ASP A 74 -21.24 12.18 3.32
C ASP A 74 -19.85 11.55 3.11
N GLU A 75 -19.57 10.94 1.95
CA GLU A 75 -18.21 10.50 1.61
C GLU A 75 -17.23 11.68 1.57
N ARG A 76 -17.62 12.82 1.00
CA ARG A 76 -16.81 14.04 1.07
C ARG A 76 -16.59 14.55 2.50
N ARG A 77 -17.55 14.32 3.42
CA ARG A 77 -17.35 14.64 4.86
C ARG A 77 -16.35 13.68 5.48
N LEU A 78 -16.46 12.37 5.18
CA LEU A 78 -15.48 11.38 5.63
C LEU A 78 -14.07 11.77 5.16
N GLN A 79 -13.90 12.13 3.88
CA GLN A 79 -12.57 12.50 3.35
C GLN A 79 -11.99 13.73 4.08
N ARG A 80 -12.82 14.73 4.44
CA ARG A 80 -12.35 15.85 5.27
C ARG A 80 -11.93 15.39 6.66
N THR A 81 -12.72 14.54 7.32
CA THR A 81 -12.37 13.98 8.63
C THR A 81 -11.07 13.18 8.57
N LEU A 82 -10.86 12.38 7.52
CA LEU A 82 -9.60 11.62 7.34
C LEU A 82 -8.41 12.56 7.11
N ALA A 83 -8.59 13.66 6.37
CA ALA A 83 -7.55 14.67 6.18
C ALA A 83 -7.20 15.36 7.52
N GLU A 84 -8.17 15.75 8.31
CA GLU A 84 -7.95 16.34 9.65
C GLU A 84 -7.25 15.36 10.60
N LEU A 85 -7.63 14.07 10.57
CA LEU A 85 -6.93 13.03 11.35
C LEU A 85 -5.48 12.90 10.92
N GLN A 86 -5.20 12.96 9.60
CA GLN A 86 -3.85 12.92 9.05
C GLN A 86 -3.05 14.14 9.49
N ASP A 87 -3.59 15.34 9.40
CA ASP A 87 -2.90 16.58 9.79
C ASP A 87 -2.53 16.58 11.28
N ILE A 88 -3.46 16.18 12.16
CA ILE A 88 -3.20 16.05 13.61
C ILE A 88 -2.12 14.99 13.88
N TYR A 89 -2.19 13.86 13.16
CA TYR A 89 -1.20 12.81 13.29
C TYR A 89 0.19 13.29 12.85
N LEU A 90 0.30 13.96 11.70
CA LEU A 90 1.57 14.49 11.18
C LEU A 90 2.21 15.50 12.13
N LEU A 91 1.42 16.40 12.71
CA LEU A 91 1.89 17.32 13.71
C LEU A 91 2.50 16.59 14.92
N ARG A 92 1.81 15.59 15.45
CA ARG A 92 2.30 14.81 16.60
C ARG A 92 3.51 13.95 16.24
N LEU A 93 3.51 13.38 15.02
CA LEU A 93 4.60 12.56 14.51
C LEU A 93 5.90 13.37 14.39
N ASP A 94 5.81 14.61 13.91
CA ASP A 94 6.96 15.50 13.78
C ASP A 94 7.64 15.71 15.15
N TYR A 95 6.88 16.10 16.19
CA TYR A 95 7.43 16.27 17.53
C TYR A 95 7.97 14.97 18.15
N ALA A 96 7.29 13.85 17.92
CA ALA A 96 7.74 12.57 18.44
C ALA A 96 9.07 12.12 17.79
N LEU A 97 9.22 12.32 16.48
CA LEU A 97 10.48 12.01 15.77
C LEU A 97 11.60 13.01 16.09
N GLN A 98 11.29 14.28 16.32
CA GLN A 98 12.27 15.25 16.83
C GLN A 98 12.89 14.79 18.16
N ALA A 99 12.08 14.22 19.08
CA ALA A 99 12.58 13.66 20.33
C ALA A 99 13.54 12.47 20.07
N VAL A 100 13.21 11.56 19.11
CA VAL A 100 14.12 10.47 18.73
C VAL A 100 15.45 10.98 18.22
N TYR A 101 15.43 11.95 17.29
CA TYR A 101 16.66 12.50 16.70
C TYR A 101 17.48 13.33 17.71
N ALA A 102 16.82 14.07 18.61
CA ALA A 102 17.49 14.79 19.68
C ALA A 102 18.23 13.83 20.62
N LEU A 103 17.62 12.70 20.99
CA LEU A 103 18.26 11.67 21.81
C LEU A 103 19.43 11.00 21.10
N GLN A 104 19.33 10.73 19.78
CA GLN A 104 20.42 10.17 18.99
C GLN A 104 21.66 11.09 18.89
N SER A 105 21.45 12.41 18.95
CA SER A 105 22.52 13.42 18.89
C SER A 105 22.99 13.90 20.28
N HIS A 106 22.35 13.43 21.34
CA HIS A 106 22.68 13.86 22.71
C HIS A 106 23.97 13.18 23.21
N SER A 107 24.73 13.92 23.99
CA SER A 107 25.93 13.39 24.67
C SER A 107 25.58 12.89 26.07
N GLY A 108 25.92 11.64 26.39
CA GLY A 108 25.59 11.04 27.67
C GLY A 108 26.12 9.62 27.80
N GLN A 109 25.66 8.90 28.83
CA GLN A 109 26.02 7.50 29.00
C GLN A 109 25.26 6.64 27.98
N ASP A 110 25.96 5.85 27.20
CA ASP A 110 25.43 5.07 26.08
C ASP A 110 24.20 4.23 26.43
N TRP A 111 24.21 3.56 27.59
CA TRP A 111 23.09 2.71 28.00
C TRP A 111 21.79 3.48 28.27
N LEU A 112 21.91 4.72 28.81
CA LEU A 112 20.75 5.61 29.03
C LEU A 112 20.22 6.13 27.68
N LEU A 113 21.10 6.49 26.76
CA LEU A 113 20.72 7.00 25.44
C LEU A 113 20.06 5.90 24.59
N VAL A 114 20.59 4.69 24.59
CA VAL A 114 19.98 3.54 23.91
C VAL A 114 18.58 3.23 24.45
N GLY A 115 18.42 3.26 25.80
CA GLY A 115 17.12 3.12 26.44
C GLY A 115 16.16 4.23 26.01
N GLY A 116 16.57 5.48 26.11
CA GLY A 116 15.75 6.64 25.75
C GLY A 116 15.34 6.65 24.27
N VAL A 117 16.23 6.30 23.34
CA VAL A 117 15.90 6.18 21.92
C VAL A 117 14.89 5.06 21.69
N THR A 118 15.04 3.93 22.36
CA THR A 118 14.11 2.80 22.28
C THR A 118 12.70 3.18 22.73
N GLU A 119 12.59 3.86 23.87
CA GLU A 119 11.32 4.35 24.42
C GLU A 119 10.69 5.42 23.51
N ALA A 120 11.49 6.33 22.96
CA ALA A 120 11.00 7.35 22.03
C ALA A 120 10.46 6.72 20.75
N ILE A 121 11.13 5.70 20.18
CA ILE A 121 10.62 4.94 19.02
C ILE A 121 9.32 4.18 19.39
N ALA A 122 9.23 3.61 20.59
CA ALA A 122 7.99 2.97 21.04
C ALA A 122 6.82 3.96 21.09
N THR A 123 7.05 5.19 21.57
CA THR A 123 6.04 6.28 21.53
C THR A 123 5.58 6.59 20.11
N VAL A 124 6.50 6.63 19.12
CA VAL A 124 6.14 6.81 17.71
C VAL A 124 5.28 5.65 17.21
N ARG A 125 5.63 4.42 17.57
CA ARG A 125 4.85 3.21 17.16
C ARG A 125 3.44 3.21 17.74
N GLU A 126 3.27 3.65 18.99
CA GLU A 126 1.95 3.81 19.64
C GLU A 126 1.13 4.89 18.91
N LEU A 127 1.76 6.01 18.55
CA LEU A 127 1.11 7.06 17.78
C LEU A 127 0.63 6.55 16.41
N ASP A 128 1.47 5.77 15.71
CA ASP A 128 1.14 5.14 14.44
C ASP A 128 -0.05 4.19 14.56
N ALA A 129 -0.04 3.34 15.57
CA ALA A 129 -1.12 2.39 15.82
C ALA A 129 -2.43 3.10 16.15
N ALA A 130 -2.38 4.14 17.01
CA ALA A 130 -3.53 4.94 17.37
C ALA A 130 -4.11 5.70 16.16
N HIS A 131 -3.26 6.23 15.28
CA HIS A 131 -3.71 6.89 14.05
C HIS A 131 -4.42 5.90 13.12
N LEU A 132 -3.79 4.77 12.82
CA LEU A 132 -4.38 3.74 11.96
C LEU A 132 -5.72 3.23 12.51
N HIS A 133 -5.81 3.06 13.83
CA HIS A 133 -7.06 2.69 14.49
C HIS A 133 -8.16 3.72 14.24
N ARG A 134 -7.90 5.02 14.44
CA ARG A 134 -8.88 6.10 14.22
C ARG A 134 -9.32 6.20 12.76
N VAL A 135 -8.40 6.05 11.82
CA VAL A 135 -8.74 6.03 10.39
C VAL A 135 -9.68 4.87 10.07
N ASN A 136 -9.37 3.68 10.59
CA ASN A 136 -10.21 2.49 10.40
C ASN A 136 -11.58 2.63 11.09
N GLU A 137 -11.63 3.22 12.27
CA GLU A 137 -12.87 3.48 13.00
C GLU A 137 -13.78 4.44 12.22
N ALA A 138 -13.24 5.58 11.74
CA ALA A 138 -14.00 6.54 10.93
C ALA A 138 -14.56 5.90 9.65
N ARG A 139 -13.75 5.12 8.92
CA ARG A 139 -14.20 4.37 7.74
C ARG A 139 -15.24 3.30 8.11
N GLY A 140 -15.02 2.57 9.19
CA GLY A 140 -15.93 1.51 9.65
C GLY A 140 -17.29 2.08 10.08
N GLU A 141 -17.31 3.22 10.77
CA GLU A 141 -18.53 3.93 11.13
C GLU A 141 -19.31 4.41 9.89
N PHE A 142 -18.59 5.01 8.94
CA PHE A 142 -19.18 5.42 7.67
C PHE A 142 -19.83 4.25 6.93
N PHE A 143 -19.15 3.11 6.77
CA PHE A 143 -19.71 1.94 6.08
C PHE A 143 -20.81 1.23 6.88
N ARG A 144 -20.83 1.32 8.20
CA ARG A 144 -21.95 0.83 9.00
C ARG A 144 -23.20 1.69 8.82
N ARG A 145 -23.04 3.01 8.76
CA ARG A 145 -24.13 3.96 8.54
C ARG A 145 -24.71 3.85 7.13
N TRP A 146 -23.85 3.87 6.13
CA TRP A 146 -24.26 3.93 4.72
C TRP A 146 -24.55 2.57 4.09
N ARG A 147 -24.09 1.48 4.69
CA ARG A 147 -24.38 0.11 4.31
C ARG A 147 -24.30 -0.12 2.80
N PRO A 148 -23.10 -0.10 2.20
CA PRO A 148 -22.92 -0.12 0.74
C PRO A 148 -23.65 -1.26 0.01
N HIS A 149 -23.91 -2.38 0.71
CA HIS A 149 -24.64 -3.52 0.16
C HIS A 149 -26.15 -3.25 0.01
N ASP A 150 -26.71 -2.27 0.69
CA ASP A 150 -28.12 -1.87 0.59
C ASP A 150 -28.34 -0.74 -0.45
N ARG A 151 -27.25 -0.18 -1.00
CA ARG A 151 -27.34 0.88 -2.01
C ARG A 151 -27.21 0.28 -3.41
N PRO A 152 -28.24 0.40 -4.27
CA PRO A 152 -28.33 -0.38 -5.52
C PRO A 152 -27.12 -0.23 -6.43
N THR A 153 -26.64 1.00 -6.68
CA THR A 153 -25.48 1.26 -7.54
C THR A 153 -24.21 0.61 -6.97
N ILE A 154 -23.93 0.81 -5.69
CA ILE A 154 -22.73 0.26 -5.05
C ILE A 154 -22.81 -1.27 -4.99
N ALA A 155 -23.97 -1.81 -4.63
CA ALA A 155 -24.20 -3.26 -4.58
C ALA A 155 -24.02 -3.91 -5.98
N GLY A 156 -24.57 -3.27 -7.02
CA GLY A 156 -24.39 -3.71 -8.41
C GLY A 156 -22.93 -3.69 -8.84
N HIS A 157 -22.19 -2.63 -8.53
CA HIS A 157 -20.75 -2.56 -8.82
C HIS A 157 -19.94 -3.60 -8.04
N ARG A 158 -20.24 -3.82 -6.76
CA ARG A 158 -19.60 -4.88 -5.96
C ARG A 158 -19.81 -6.26 -6.55
N ALA A 159 -21.05 -6.57 -6.98
CA ALA A 159 -21.36 -7.83 -7.62
C ALA A 159 -20.59 -8.01 -8.94
N ALA A 160 -20.54 -6.97 -9.78
CA ALA A 160 -19.80 -7.00 -11.04
C ALA A 160 -18.30 -7.18 -10.83
N VAL A 161 -17.71 -6.49 -9.85
CA VAL A 161 -16.28 -6.63 -9.49
C VAL A 161 -16.01 -8.06 -8.97
N ALA A 162 -16.86 -8.59 -8.11
CA ALA A 162 -16.70 -9.95 -7.57
C ALA A 162 -16.82 -11.01 -8.68
N ALA A 163 -17.77 -10.85 -9.61
CA ALA A 163 -17.91 -11.74 -10.77
C ALA A 163 -16.69 -11.70 -11.68
N ALA A 164 -16.20 -10.50 -12.05
CA ALA A 164 -15.01 -10.36 -12.88
C ALA A 164 -13.76 -10.97 -12.23
N LEU A 165 -13.59 -10.82 -10.91
CA LEU A 165 -12.53 -11.48 -10.16
C LEU A 165 -12.73 -13.00 -10.14
N ALA A 166 -13.98 -13.49 -10.04
CA ALA A 166 -14.29 -14.91 -10.05
C ALA A 166 -13.89 -15.59 -11.36
N ASP A 167 -14.10 -14.93 -12.48
CA ASP A 167 -13.83 -15.40 -13.82
C ASP A 167 -12.38 -15.21 -14.26
N SER A 168 -11.55 -14.56 -13.42
CA SER A 168 -10.15 -14.25 -13.74
C SER A 168 -9.17 -15.29 -13.24
N ALA A 169 -8.12 -15.54 -14.00
CA ALA A 169 -6.99 -16.40 -13.63
C ALA A 169 -6.06 -15.76 -12.60
N GLY A 170 -6.12 -14.42 -12.44
CA GLY A 170 -5.33 -13.68 -11.48
C GLY A 170 -5.70 -12.20 -11.44
N LEU A 171 -5.07 -11.44 -10.56
CA LEU A 171 -5.26 -10.00 -10.41
C LEU A 171 -3.95 -9.26 -10.66
N ILE A 172 -4.05 -8.15 -11.37
CA ILE A 172 -2.96 -7.20 -11.56
C ILE A 172 -3.37 -5.85 -10.95
N VAL A 173 -2.57 -5.34 -10.01
CA VAL A 173 -2.81 -4.05 -9.37
C VAL A 173 -1.71 -3.06 -9.77
N ALA A 174 -2.08 -2.10 -10.60
CA ALA A 174 -1.18 -1.06 -11.07
C ALA A 174 -0.83 -0.05 -9.97
N GLY A 175 0.27 0.68 -10.17
CA GLY A 175 0.60 1.84 -9.37
C GLY A 175 -0.29 3.05 -9.67
N GLY A 176 0.11 4.23 -9.20
CA GLY A 176 -0.59 5.49 -9.37
C GLY A 176 -0.84 6.20 -8.04
N HIS A 177 -1.97 6.88 -7.90
CA HIS A 177 -2.35 7.56 -6.67
C HIS A 177 -2.87 6.54 -5.64
N VAL A 178 -2.10 6.31 -4.58
CA VAL A 178 -2.39 5.22 -3.63
C VAL A 178 -3.68 5.45 -2.83
N GLY A 179 -4.02 6.69 -2.51
CA GLY A 179 -5.26 7.02 -1.78
C GLY A 179 -6.50 6.65 -2.59
N VAL A 180 -6.58 7.10 -3.85
CA VAL A 180 -7.69 6.77 -4.76
C VAL A 180 -7.80 5.25 -4.96
N LEU A 181 -6.65 4.59 -5.13
CA LEU A 181 -6.61 3.14 -5.24
C LEU A 181 -7.16 2.47 -3.98
N ALA A 182 -6.71 2.87 -2.79
CA ALA A 182 -7.16 2.30 -1.53
C ALA A 182 -8.67 2.52 -1.29
N ASP A 183 -9.18 3.72 -1.59
CA ASP A 183 -10.59 4.04 -1.45
C ASP A 183 -11.47 3.15 -2.36
N GLY A 184 -11.08 2.99 -3.63
CA GLY A 184 -11.76 2.08 -4.56
C GLY A 184 -11.73 0.62 -4.10
N LEU A 185 -10.58 0.14 -3.62
CA LEU A 185 -10.42 -1.21 -3.08
C LEU A 185 -11.34 -1.48 -1.88
N HIS A 186 -11.49 -0.51 -0.98
CA HIS A 186 -12.38 -0.60 0.19
C HIS A 186 -13.86 -0.47 -0.22
N LEU A 187 -14.21 0.54 -1.02
CA LEU A 187 -15.59 0.76 -1.44
C LEU A 187 -16.17 -0.46 -2.14
N PHE A 188 -15.43 -1.04 -3.09
CA PHE A 188 -15.89 -2.18 -3.86
C PHE A 188 -15.56 -3.54 -3.23
N ASN A 189 -15.10 -3.54 -1.97
CA ASN A 189 -14.89 -4.74 -1.13
C ASN A 189 -14.01 -5.81 -1.80
N VAL A 190 -12.95 -5.35 -2.49
CA VAL A 190 -12.01 -6.22 -3.21
C VAL A 190 -11.37 -7.25 -2.28
N ALA A 191 -11.05 -6.86 -1.03
CA ALA A 191 -10.48 -7.77 -0.04
C ALA A 191 -11.36 -9.01 0.22
N ALA A 192 -12.70 -8.86 0.26
CA ALA A 192 -13.60 -10.00 0.45
C ALA A 192 -13.60 -10.92 -0.77
N ALA A 193 -13.61 -10.35 -1.99
CA ALA A 193 -13.53 -11.14 -3.21
C ALA A 193 -12.19 -11.91 -3.31
N LEU A 194 -11.09 -11.32 -2.87
CA LEU A 194 -9.79 -12.00 -2.84
C LEU A 194 -9.76 -13.15 -1.82
N ARG A 195 -10.34 -12.97 -0.64
CA ARG A 195 -10.40 -14.05 0.37
C ARG A 195 -11.15 -15.31 -0.10
N SER A 196 -12.04 -15.18 -1.06
CA SER A 196 -12.76 -16.32 -1.65
C SER A 196 -11.95 -17.07 -2.71
N ARG A 197 -10.75 -16.60 -3.07
CA ARG A 197 -9.89 -17.23 -4.07
C ARG A 197 -9.12 -18.41 -3.50
N ALA A 198 -8.84 -19.39 -4.37
CA ALA A 198 -8.07 -20.58 -4.01
C ALA A 198 -6.66 -20.20 -3.48
N PRO A 199 -6.06 -21.02 -2.58
CA PRO A 199 -4.66 -20.88 -2.23
C PRO A 199 -3.78 -20.90 -3.49
N GLY A 200 -2.79 -19.98 -3.53
CA GLY A 200 -1.90 -19.86 -4.69
C GLY A 200 -2.43 -19.01 -5.84
N TRP A 201 -3.69 -18.52 -5.78
CA TRP A 201 -4.22 -17.62 -6.81
C TRP A 201 -3.33 -16.36 -6.93
N PRO A 202 -2.87 -16.01 -8.16
CA PRO A 202 -1.83 -15.01 -8.34
C PRO A 202 -2.36 -13.58 -8.22
N VAL A 203 -1.57 -12.75 -7.51
CA VAL A 203 -1.75 -11.30 -7.46
C VAL A 203 -0.43 -10.64 -7.83
N ILE A 204 -0.42 -9.89 -8.92
CA ILE A 204 0.76 -9.16 -9.40
C ILE A 204 0.55 -7.68 -9.09
N ALA A 205 1.53 -7.02 -8.47
CA ALA A 205 1.39 -5.60 -8.15
C ALA A 205 2.72 -4.85 -8.24
N TRP A 206 2.63 -3.52 -8.48
CA TRP A 206 3.79 -2.64 -8.47
C TRP A 206 3.48 -1.26 -7.91
N SER A 207 4.49 -0.56 -7.41
CA SER A 207 4.40 0.81 -6.87
C SER A 207 3.27 0.94 -5.84
N ALA A 208 2.34 1.89 -6.01
CA ALA A 208 1.19 2.07 -5.14
C ALA A 208 0.31 0.81 -5.04
N GLY A 209 0.20 0.01 -6.11
CA GLY A 209 -0.50 -1.27 -6.10
C GLY A 209 0.14 -2.27 -5.12
N ALA A 210 1.47 -2.35 -5.09
CA ALA A 210 2.17 -3.17 -4.10
C ALA A 210 1.92 -2.65 -2.67
N MET A 211 1.99 -1.33 -2.43
CA MET A 211 1.69 -0.74 -1.12
C MET A 211 0.27 -1.07 -0.66
N ALA A 212 -0.70 -1.04 -1.57
CA ALA A 212 -2.10 -1.33 -1.27
C ALA A 212 -2.36 -2.80 -0.91
N LEU A 213 -1.46 -3.74 -1.26
CA LEU A 213 -1.56 -5.13 -0.83
C LEU A 213 -1.12 -5.36 0.62
N ALA A 214 -0.34 -4.46 1.22
CA ALA A 214 0.13 -4.59 2.60
C ALA A 214 -1.03 -4.42 3.62
N ASP A 215 -0.77 -4.72 4.88
CA ASP A 215 -1.72 -4.47 5.98
C ASP A 215 -1.83 -2.98 6.30
N ARG A 216 -0.76 -2.22 6.06
CA ARG A 216 -0.73 -0.75 6.21
C ARG A 216 -0.04 -0.10 5.01
N ILE A 217 -0.54 1.05 4.61
CA ILE A 217 0.04 1.88 3.57
C ILE A 217 0.91 2.93 4.24
N VAL A 218 2.21 2.94 3.92
CA VAL A 218 3.18 3.91 4.45
C VAL A 218 3.64 4.81 3.32
N LEU A 219 3.34 6.10 3.41
CA LEU A 219 3.86 7.10 2.47
C LEU A 219 5.25 7.57 2.92
N PHE A 220 6.14 7.82 1.97
CA PHE A 220 7.50 8.27 2.25
C PHE A 220 8.07 9.05 1.07
N HIS A 221 8.76 10.14 1.34
CA HIS A 221 9.44 10.95 0.33
C HIS A 221 10.45 11.89 0.96
N ASP A 222 11.71 11.46 1.05
CA ASP A 222 12.79 12.29 1.62
C ASP A 222 13.32 13.36 0.65
N ARG A 223 13.01 13.23 -0.64
CA ARG A 223 13.49 14.13 -1.71
C ARG A 223 12.39 15.04 -2.24
N SER A 224 11.46 15.43 -1.38
CA SER A 224 10.43 16.40 -1.70
C SER A 224 11.05 17.79 -1.86
N PRO A 225 10.52 18.66 -2.74
CA PRO A 225 10.96 20.05 -2.85
C PRO A 225 10.87 20.85 -1.53
N GLN A 226 9.97 20.42 -0.63
CA GLN A 226 9.78 21.02 0.70
C GLN A 226 10.78 20.52 1.75
N GLY A 227 11.68 19.63 1.37
CA GLY A 227 12.63 18.97 2.25
C GLY A 227 12.23 17.53 2.62
N PRO A 228 13.08 16.83 3.39
CA PRO A 228 12.80 15.47 3.81
C PRO A 228 11.56 15.41 4.70
N GLY A 229 10.53 14.69 4.23
CA GLY A 229 9.36 14.37 5.04
C GLY A 229 9.59 13.15 5.93
N HIS A 230 8.77 12.98 6.96
CA HIS A 230 8.77 11.75 7.73
C HIS A 230 7.90 10.71 7.02
N PRO A 231 8.30 9.43 7.05
CA PRO A 231 7.39 8.36 6.65
C PRO A 231 6.12 8.41 7.50
N GLU A 232 4.96 8.28 6.85
CA GLU A 232 3.66 8.42 7.51
C GLU A 232 2.75 7.25 7.20
N ILE A 233 1.95 6.83 8.17
CA ILE A 233 0.86 5.87 7.94
C ILE A 233 -0.31 6.62 7.31
N TYR A 234 -0.72 6.16 6.13
CA TYR A 234 -1.87 6.71 5.42
C TYR A 234 -3.18 5.99 5.77
N GLY A 235 -3.13 4.67 5.90
CA GLY A 235 -4.30 3.85 6.18
C GLY A 235 -4.04 2.37 6.02
N SER A 236 -5.09 1.57 6.09
CA SER A 236 -5.03 0.13 5.85
C SER A 236 -5.04 -0.21 4.37
N GLY A 237 -4.24 -1.22 3.99
CA GLY A 237 -4.34 -1.88 2.70
C GLY A 237 -5.24 -3.12 2.74
N LEU A 238 -5.03 -4.04 1.78
CA LEU A 238 -5.84 -5.26 1.63
C LEU A 238 -5.41 -6.41 2.55
N SER A 239 -4.31 -6.29 3.28
CA SER A 239 -3.72 -7.35 4.14
C SER A 239 -3.47 -8.66 3.41
N VAL A 240 -3.14 -8.60 2.12
CA VAL A 240 -2.63 -9.74 1.33
C VAL A 240 -1.22 -10.06 1.76
N LEU A 241 -0.41 -9.00 1.99
CA LEU A 241 0.94 -9.05 2.50
C LEU A 241 0.91 -8.60 3.96
N ARG A 242 1.44 -9.44 4.85
CA ARG A 242 1.52 -9.13 6.29
C ARG A 242 2.96 -8.86 6.69
N ASP A 243 3.12 -8.08 7.74
CA ASP A 243 4.42 -7.77 8.32
C ASP A 243 5.43 -7.24 7.27
N ALA A 244 4.94 -6.42 6.35
CA ALA A 244 5.73 -5.81 5.29
C ALA A 244 5.37 -4.32 5.08
N VAL A 245 6.40 -3.49 4.97
CA VAL A 245 6.32 -2.12 4.47
C VAL A 245 6.99 -2.08 3.10
N LEU A 246 6.20 -1.84 2.06
CA LEU A 246 6.67 -1.84 0.68
C LEU A 246 7.22 -0.47 0.32
N LEU A 247 8.47 -0.42 -0.16
CA LEU A 247 9.19 0.79 -0.48
C LEU A 247 9.46 0.91 -1.99
N PRO A 248 8.44 1.21 -2.81
CA PRO A 248 8.63 1.41 -4.25
C PRO A 248 9.48 2.67 -4.51
N HIS A 249 10.38 2.57 -5.49
CA HIS A 249 11.32 3.65 -5.83
C HIS A 249 12.23 4.06 -4.66
N ALA A 250 12.61 3.16 -3.78
CA ALA A 250 13.33 3.47 -2.56
C ALA A 250 14.60 4.30 -2.82
N ARG A 251 15.42 3.93 -3.81
CA ARG A 251 16.63 4.69 -4.18
C ARG A 251 16.37 6.11 -4.64
N ALA A 252 15.21 6.36 -5.25
CA ALA A 252 14.84 7.67 -5.75
C ALA A 252 14.18 8.54 -4.68
N ARG A 253 13.49 7.92 -3.70
CA ARG A 253 12.65 8.62 -2.73
C ARG A 253 13.28 8.73 -1.35
N LEU A 254 14.13 7.80 -0.93
CA LEU A 254 14.75 7.77 0.38
C LEU A 254 16.22 8.23 0.34
N LEU A 255 16.67 8.81 1.44
CA LEU A 255 18.08 9.10 1.70
C LEU A 255 18.76 7.86 2.29
N LEU A 256 18.89 6.78 1.49
CA LEU A 256 19.42 5.48 1.93
C LEU A 256 20.86 5.54 2.48
N HIS A 257 21.59 6.62 2.28
CA HIS A 257 22.93 6.86 2.84
C HIS A 257 22.88 7.48 4.24
N ASP A 258 21.73 8.02 4.66
CA ASP A 258 21.52 8.54 6.01
C ASP A 258 21.15 7.38 6.95
N THR A 259 22.17 6.63 7.34
CA THR A 259 22.02 5.42 8.15
C THR A 259 21.26 5.65 9.47
N PRO A 260 21.52 6.74 10.26
CA PRO A 260 20.75 6.99 11.48
C PRO A 260 19.26 7.18 11.21
N ARG A 261 18.90 7.94 10.16
CA ARG A 261 17.52 8.16 9.76
C ARG A 261 16.87 6.85 9.29
N MET A 262 17.58 6.06 8.49
CA MET A 262 17.08 4.78 8.00
C MET A 262 16.94 3.74 9.12
N ALA A 263 17.79 3.77 10.13
CA ALA A 263 17.65 2.94 11.33
C ALA A 263 16.36 3.26 12.09
N VAL A 264 16.05 4.55 12.29
CA VAL A 264 14.78 4.97 12.90
C VAL A 264 13.60 4.48 12.08
N PHE A 265 13.66 4.62 10.75
CA PHE A 265 12.62 4.11 9.85
C PHE A 265 12.39 2.60 10.07
N ALA A 266 13.43 1.79 9.97
CA ALA A 266 13.31 0.34 10.08
C ALA A 266 12.81 -0.09 11.47
N ARG A 267 13.39 0.44 12.55
CA ARG A 267 12.99 0.15 13.93
C ARG A 267 11.55 0.56 14.22
N ARG A 268 11.09 1.67 13.67
CA ARG A 268 9.71 2.14 13.83
C ARG A 268 8.69 1.12 13.31
N PHE A 269 8.98 0.48 12.20
CA PHE A 269 8.06 -0.48 11.58
C PHE A 269 8.32 -1.93 11.98
N ALA A 270 9.41 -2.25 12.68
CA ALA A 270 9.69 -3.60 13.16
C ALA A 270 8.52 -4.17 14.00
N PRO A 271 8.21 -5.48 13.88
CA PRO A 271 8.93 -6.52 13.13
C PRO A 271 8.63 -6.56 11.64
N ALA A 272 7.78 -5.67 11.10
CA ALA A 272 7.49 -5.63 9.68
C ALA A 272 8.76 -5.32 8.87
N ARG A 273 8.99 -6.07 7.81
CA ARG A 273 10.15 -5.90 6.95
C ARG A 273 9.94 -4.73 5.98
N CYS A 274 10.87 -3.81 5.96
CA CYS A 274 10.89 -2.69 5.01
C CYS A 274 11.54 -3.14 3.69
N ILE A 275 10.72 -3.49 2.68
CA ILE A 275 11.14 -4.16 1.45
C ILE A 275 11.29 -3.16 0.32
N LEU A 276 12.47 -3.10 -0.29
CA LEU A 276 12.78 -2.20 -1.39
C LEU A 276 12.29 -2.77 -2.73
N LEU A 277 11.48 -1.98 -3.45
CA LEU A 277 10.99 -2.30 -4.78
C LEU A 277 11.50 -1.26 -5.79
N ASP A 278 12.78 -1.36 -6.14
CA ASP A 278 13.42 -0.51 -7.15
C ASP A 278 13.25 -1.07 -8.58
N ASN A 279 13.71 -0.31 -9.58
CA ASN A 279 13.64 -0.74 -10.98
C ASN A 279 14.28 -2.13 -11.17
N GLY A 280 13.60 -2.99 -11.90
CA GLY A 280 14.03 -4.36 -12.19
C GLY A 280 13.77 -5.37 -11.07
N THR A 281 13.27 -4.94 -9.91
CA THR A 281 12.90 -5.86 -8.82
C THR A 281 11.73 -6.73 -9.24
N ARG A 282 11.85 -8.03 -8.98
CA ARG A 282 10.77 -9.00 -8.98
C ARG A 282 10.91 -9.87 -7.73
N LEU A 283 9.84 -9.94 -6.95
CA LEU A 283 9.74 -10.76 -5.74
C LEU A 283 8.52 -11.67 -5.84
N ASP A 284 8.75 -12.95 -5.90
CA ASP A 284 7.69 -13.96 -5.87
C ASP A 284 7.58 -14.43 -4.40
N GLN A 285 6.63 -13.87 -3.64
CA GLN A 285 6.40 -14.28 -2.25
C GLN A 285 5.85 -15.71 -2.21
N GLY A 286 6.39 -16.53 -1.32
CA GLY A 286 5.90 -17.87 -1.08
C GLY A 286 4.45 -17.88 -0.54
N SER A 287 3.73 -18.96 -0.77
CA SER A 287 2.36 -19.12 -0.26
C SER A 287 2.26 -19.16 1.26
N ASP A 288 3.37 -19.44 1.92
CA ASP A 288 3.59 -19.40 3.37
C ASP A 288 3.96 -18.00 3.91
N GLY A 289 4.06 -17.00 3.03
CA GLY A 289 4.45 -15.63 3.36
C GLY A 289 5.96 -15.39 3.39
N THR A 290 6.79 -16.38 3.03
CA THR A 290 8.25 -16.22 2.96
C THR A 290 8.65 -15.32 1.79
N TRP A 291 9.74 -14.60 1.99
CA TRP A 291 10.35 -13.77 0.95
C TRP A 291 11.51 -14.49 0.28
N PRO A 292 11.69 -14.38 -1.04
CA PRO A 292 12.77 -15.07 -1.73
C PRO A 292 14.15 -14.56 -1.26
N PRO A 293 15.18 -15.44 -1.26
CA PRO A 293 16.56 -15.04 -1.02
C PRO A 293 16.98 -13.89 -1.94
N GLY A 294 17.80 -12.99 -1.44
CA GLY A 294 18.22 -11.79 -2.18
C GLY A 294 17.20 -10.64 -2.13
N THR A 295 16.02 -10.81 -1.49
CA THR A 295 15.09 -9.70 -1.24
C THR A 295 15.80 -8.61 -0.47
N ARG A 296 15.84 -7.39 -1.04
CA ARG A 296 16.49 -6.24 -0.41
C ARG A 296 15.55 -5.63 0.63
N VAL A 297 16.07 -5.51 1.84
CA VAL A 297 15.36 -4.93 2.99
C VAL A 297 16.18 -3.83 3.64
N LEU A 298 15.50 -2.88 4.24
CA LEU A 298 16.12 -1.92 5.15
C LEU A 298 16.17 -2.55 6.54
N ALA A 299 17.38 -2.81 7.02
CA ALA A 299 17.62 -3.41 8.33
C ALA A 299 17.55 -2.38 9.46
N GLU A 300 17.39 -2.84 10.70
CA GLU A 300 17.24 -1.99 11.90
C GLU A 300 18.49 -1.16 12.24
N ASP A 301 19.64 -1.51 11.66
CA ASP A 301 20.86 -0.71 11.72
C ASP A 301 20.91 0.42 10.67
N GLY A 302 19.90 0.51 9.80
CA GLY A 302 19.78 1.52 8.76
C GLY A 302 20.47 1.17 7.44
N HIS A 303 21.09 -0.01 7.34
CA HIS A 303 21.70 -0.48 6.10
C HIS A 303 20.69 -1.26 5.24
N VAL A 304 20.90 -1.21 3.94
CA VAL A 304 20.17 -2.08 3.01
C VAL A 304 20.90 -3.39 2.87
N THR A 305 20.25 -4.47 3.30
CA THR A 305 20.77 -5.83 3.24
C THR A 305 19.94 -6.71 2.31
N ALA A 306 20.43 -7.87 1.96
CA ALA A 306 19.68 -8.91 1.25
C ALA A 306 19.32 -10.03 2.23
N LEU A 307 18.07 -10.53 2.14
CA LEU A 307 17.68 -11.70 2.92
C LEU A 307 18.47 -12.92 2.46
N GLU A 308 18.98 -13.68 3.40
CA GLU A 308 19.65 -14.96 3.14
C GLU A 308 18.63 -16.07 2.83
N ALA A 309 19.10 -17.17 2.26
CA ALA A 309 18.28 -18.38 2.14
C ALA A 309 18.01 -18.92 3.56
N ALA A 310 16.75 -19.26 3.85
CA ALA A 310 16.33 -19.86 5.11
C ALA A 310 16.81 -21.30 5.22
#